data_30522cc1b7c251f4a4cfdfb49ece4fea
#
_entry.id   30522cc1b7c251f4a4cfdfb49ece4fea
#
_cell.length_a   1.000
_cell.length_b   1.000
_cell.length_c   1.000
_cell.angle_alpha   90.00
_cell.angle_beta   90.00
_cell.angle_gamma   90.00
#
_symmetry.space_group_name_H-M   'P 1'
#
loop_
_entity.id
_entity.type
_entity.pdbx_description
1 polymer ?
#
loop_
_entity_poly.entity_id
_entity_poly.type
_entity_poly.pdbx_seq_one_letter_code
_entity_poly.pdbx_strand_id
1 'polypeptide(L)'
;MASAHRPLVIGHRGAPGYLPEHSLESYRLALRQGVDALETDVVMTSDGVMVLRHENELSRTTDVASRLEFAERRTTKVISGKKWTGWFTEDFTFSELLRLGAPTTSQPIITLDTLLLLVADESQRRGRRVGLHVEVKHPTYFASIGLPVTEILLQTLADHGVDAWNSLPGLPTQRLWLQSFDEAWVREMSTRTDLPLVQLVDKKWGAVDCAEIATYAQAIGPKKSMVRKKGQPPTGLADEAHRNGLLVFVWTLKAGRDQANRLFEAGVDGVFADYPNRPIAALADITQVQTA
;
A
#
# COMPACT_ATOMS: atom_id res chain seq x y z
N MET A 1 1.64 16.39 -20.58
CA MET A 1 2.85 17.07 -20.07
C MET A 1 3.49 16.15 -19.05
N ALA A 2 4.79 15.88 -19.13
CA ALA A 2 5.47 15.06 -18.13
C ALA A 2 5.32 15.76 -16.77
N SER A 3 5.11 14.97 -15.69
CA SER A 3 5.07 15.48 -14.32
C SER A 3 6.33 16.30 -14.05
N ALA A 4 6.16 17.54 -13.56
CA ALA A 4 7.28 18.41 -13.20
C ALA A 4 8.05 17.92 -11.96
N HIS A 5 7.63 16.79 -11.38
CA HIS A 5 8.19 16.24 -10.15
C HIS A 5 8.90 14.91 -10.39
N ARG A 6 9.98 14.69 -9.63
CA ARG A 6 10.67 13.41 -9.58
C ARG A 6 9.69 12.31 -9.15
N PRO A 7 9.64 11.15 -9.86
CA PRO A 7 8.83 10.02 -9.43
C PRO A 7 9.17 9.55 -8.01
N LEU A 8 8.15 9.06 -7.29
CA LEU A 8 8.29 8.58 -5.92
C LEU A 8 8.81 7.15 -5.89
N VAL A 9 9.60 6.84 -4.87
CA VAL A 9 9.89 5.46 -4.48
C VAL A 9 9.15 5.17 -3.18
N ILE A 10 8.19 4.25 -3.28
CA ILE A 10 7.33 3.82 -2.17
C ILE A 10 7.79 2.43 -1.73
N GLY A 11 8.13 2.28 -0.45
CA GLY A 11 8.51 0.99 0.13
C GLY A 11 7.27 0.10 0.30
N HIS A 12 7.06 -0.84 -0.63
CA HIS A 12 5.94 -1.78 -0.67
C HIS A 12 6.00 -2.74 0.53
N ARG A 13 5.11 -2.59 1.51
CA ARG A 13 5.13 -3.35 2.79
C ARG A 13 6.49 -3.26 3.51
N GLY A 14 7.21 -2.14 3.33
CA GLY A 14 8.57 -1.95 3.76
C GLY A 14 9.60 -2.25 2.66
N ALA A 15 10.49 -3.21 2.90
CA ALA A 15 11.50 -3.70 1.94
C ALA A 15 11.49 -5.23 1.88
N PRO A 16 10.39 -5.86 1.38
CA PRO A 16 10.14 -7.30 1.49
C PRO A 16 11.09 -8.15 0.63
N GLY A 17 11.85 -7.53 -0.24
CA GLY A 17 12.94 -8.20 -0.93
C GLY A 17 14.13 -8.57 -0.05
N TYR A 18 14.19 -8.03 1.18
CA TYR A 18 15.27 -8.23 2.14
C TYR A 18 14.80 -8.79 3.48
N LEU A 19 13.64 -8.37 3.96
CA LEU A 19 13.08 -8.70 5.28
C LEU A 19 11.60 -9.06 5.13
N PRO A 20 10.99 -9.77 6.07
CA PRO A 20 9.57 -10.13 6.00
C PRO A 20 8.69 -8.90 5.81
N GLU A 21 7.73 -9.02 4.88
CA GLU A 21 6.74 -7.98 4.64
C GLU A 21 5.98 -7.61 5.92
N HIS A 22 5.56 -6.34 6.05
CA HIS A 22 4.80 -5.83 7.19
C HIS A 22 5.49 -5.96 8.56
N SER A 23 6.79 -6.27 8.59
CA SER A 23 7.56 -6.24 9.84
C SER A 23 8.12 -4.85 10.11
N LEU A 24 8.25 -4.49 11.39
CA LEU A 24 8.81 -3.20 11.80
C LEU A 24 10.22 -2.98 11.21
N GLU A 25 11.03 -4.05 11.17
CA GLU A 25 12.39 -3.99 10.62
C GLU A 25 12.40 -3.79 9.10
N SER A 26 11.42 -4.34 8.38
CA SER A 26 11.23 -4.12 6.94
C SER A 26 10.93 -2.65 6.65
N TYR A 27 10.03 -2.02 7.41
CA TYR A 27 9.72 -0.60 7.29
C TYR A 27 10.93 0.28 7.65
N ARG A 28 11.61 -0.01 8.76
CA ARG A 28 12.85 0.69 9.13
C ARG A 28 13.92 0.59 8.05
N LEU A 29 14.07 -0.59 7.43
CA LEU A 29 15.03 -0.77 6.34
C LEU A 29 14.66 0.10 5.13
N ALA A 30 13.40 0.10 4.69
CA ALA A 30 12.94 0.95 3.60
C ALA A 30 13.21 2.45 3.89
N LEU A 31 12.92 2.89 5.12
CA LEU A 31 13.23 4.25 5.57
C LEU A 31 14.73 4.54 5.50
N ARG A 32 15.59 3.66 6.01
CA ARG A 32 17.05 3.82 5.91
C ARG A 32 17.55 3.85 4.46
N GLN A 33 16.89 3.15 3.55
CA GLN A 33 17.21 3.19 2.12
C GLN A 33 16.79 4.51 1.44
N GLY A 34 16.01 5.35 2.11
CA GLY A 34 15.68 6.69 1.63
C GLY A 34 14.40 6.78 0.82
N VAL A 35 13.43 5.89 1.04
CA VAL A 35 12.11 6.00 0.40
C VAL A 35 11.42 7.33 0.66
N ASP A 36 10.59 7.74 -0.28
CA ASP A 36 9.75 8.94 -0.17
C ASP A 36 8.51 8.67 0.68
N ALA A 37 7.96 7.46 0.56
CA ALA A 37 6.80 6.98 1.30
C ALA A 37 6.93 5.50 1.64
N LEU A 38 6.16 5.06 2.62
CA LEU A 38 5.89 3.64 2.88
C LEU A 38 4.52 3.26 2.32
N GLU A 39 4.35 1.97 2.08
CA GLU A 39 3.03 1.40 1.79
C GLU A 39 2.76 0.24 2.73
N THR A 40 1.48 0.07 3.08
CA THR A 40 1.00 -1.00 3.94
C THR A 40 -0.39 -1.47 3.54
N ASP A 41 -0.67 -2.74 3.84
CA ASP A 41 -2.01 -3.33 3.75
C ASP A 41 -2.59 -3.49 5.17
N VAL A 42 -3.87 -3.19 5.36
CA VAL A 42 -4.58 -3.37 6.63
C VAL A 42 -5.73 -4.38 6.51
N VAL A 43 -5.86 -5.22 7.52
CA VAL A 43 -6.97 -6.15 7.75
C VAL A 43 -7.42 -6.06 9.20
N MET A 44 -8.61 -6.60 9.52
CA MET A 44 -9.22 -6.49 10.85
C MET A 44 -9.07 -7.77 11.67
N THR A 45 -8.91 -7.60 12.97
CA THR A 45 -9.11 -8.66 13.98
C THR A 45 -10.57 -8.70 14.45
N SER A 46 -10.95 -9.76 15.19
CA SER A 46 -12.31 -9.90 15.76
C SER A 46 -12.65 -8.81 16.79
N ASP A 47 -11.65 -8.27 17.47
CA ASP A 47 -11.76 -7.20 18.47
C ASP A 47 -11.53 -5.79 17.88
N GLY A 48 -11.55 -5.66 16.54
CA GLY A 48 -11.55 -4.37 15.87
C GLY A 48 -10.17 -3.71 15.75
N VAL A 49 -9.07 -4.44 15.90
CA VAL A 49 -7.73 -3.89 15.73
C VAL A 49 -7.28 -4.03 14.26
N MET A 50 -6.77 -2.95 13.68
CA MET A 50 -6.15 -2.96 12.34
C MET A 50 -4.73 -3.50 12.42
N VAL A 51 -4.51 -4.67 11.83
CA VAL A 51 -3.19 -5.31 11.73
C VAL A 51 -2.66 -5.26 10.31
N LEU A 52 -1.33 -5.18 10.19
CA LEU A 52 -0.67 -5.02 8.89
C LEU A 52 -0.43 -6.38 8.25
N ARG A 53 -1.22 -6.69 7.20
CA ARG A 53 -1.10 -7.93 6.43
C ARG A 53 -1.72 -7.77 5.05
N HIS A 54 -1.11 -8.43 4.04
CA HIS A 54 -1.64 -8.42 2.67
C HIS A 54 -2.96 -9.19 2.55
N GLU A 55 -3.05 -10.32 3.23
CA GLU A 55 -4.27 -11.14 3.25
C GLU A 55 -4.73 -11.32 4.70
N ASN A 56 -6.03 -11.42 4.91
CA ASN A 56 -6.57 -11.80 6.21
C ASN A 56 -6.41 -13.31 6.50
N GLU A 57 -6.06 -14.13 5.51
CA GLU A 57 -5.71 -15.54 5.68
C GLU A 57 -4.28 -15.68 6.22
N LEU A 58 -4.12 -16.41 7.34
CA LEU A 58 -2.91 -16.43 8.17
C LEU A 58 -1.90 -17.54 7.85
N SER A 59 -2.33 -18.65 7.18
CA SER A 59 -1.53 -19.87 7.05
C SER A 59 -0.20 -19.67 6.34
N ARG A 60 -0.15 -18.75 5.38
CA ARG A 60 1.03 -18.55 4.52
C ARG A 60 2.13 -17.71 5.18
N THR A 61 1.76 -16.94 6.17
CA THR A 61 2.63 -15.89 6.72
C THR A 61 2.78 -15.97 8.23
N THR A 62 2.16 -17.00 8.86
CA THR A 62 2.30 -17.31 10.28
C THR A 62 2.44 -18.81 10.50
N ASP A 63 2.79 -19.19 11.72
CA ASP A 63 2.86 -20.59 12.18
C ASP A 63 1.51 -21.15 12.68
N VAL A 64 0.39 -20.47 12.41
CA VAL A 64 -0.96 -20.81 12.91
C VAL A 64 -1.33 -22.28 12.63
N ALA A 65 -0.95 -22.81 11.48
CA ALA A 65 -1.26 -24.20 11.09
C ALA A 65 -0.59 -25.25 12.01
N SER A 66 0.47 -24.89 12.73
CA SER A 66 1.15 -25.76 13.68
C SER A 66 0.68 -25.55 15.14
N ARG A 67 -0.23 -24.60 15.38
CA ARG A 67 -0.74 -24.26 16.69
C ARG A 67 -1.98 -25.08 17.02
N LEU A 68 -1.81 -26.07 17.87
CA LEU A 68 -2.91 -26.99 18.24
C LEU A 68 -4.09 -26.28 18.88
N GLU A 69 -3.84 -25.24 19.67
CA GLU A 69 -4.87 -24.40 20.30
C GLU A 69 -5.78 -23.68 19.31
N PHE A 70 -5.36 -23.54 18.07
CA PHE A 70 -6.14 -22.88 17.00
C PHE A 70 -6.64 -23.84 15.91
N ALA A 71 -6.43 -25.14 16.05
CA ALA A 71 -6.77 -26.12 15.04
C ALA A 71 -8.27 -26.10 14.67
N GLU A 72 -9.15 -25.97 15.65
CA GLU A 72 -10.61 -25.91 15.49
C GLU A 72 -11.11 -24.65 14.76
N ARG A 73 -10.29 -23.59 14.65
CA ARG A 73 -10.67 -22.33 13.96
C ARG A 73 -10.43 -22.39 12.45
N ARG A 74 -9.88 -23.51 11.95
CA ARG A 74 -9.70 -23.66 10.50
C ARG A 74 -11.05 -23.75 9.82
N THR A 75 -11.32 -22.81 8.90
CA THR A 75 -12.62 -22.69 8.24
C THR A 75 -12.49 -22.33 6.77
N THR A 76 -13.61 -22.31 6.05
CA THR A 76 -13.68 -21.88 4.65
C THR A 76 -14.59 -20.67 4.52
N LYS A 77 -14.06 -19.59 3.94
CA LYS A 77 -14.79 -18.35 3.71
C LYS A 77 -14.78 -17.96 2.23
N VAL A 78 -15.76 -17.18 1.81
CA VAL A 78 -15.80 -16.54 0.49
C VAL A 78 -15.48 -15.06 0.67
N ILE A 79 -14.32 -14.63 0.15
CA ILE A 79 -13.81 -13.27 0.30
C ILE A 79 -13.56 -12.71 -1.09
N SER A 80 -14.18 -11.57 -1.42
CA SER A 80 -14.11 -10.95 -2.75
C SER A 80 -14.36 -11.95 -3.90
N GLY A 81 -15.39 -12.80 -3.73
CA GLY A 81 -15.81 -13.81 -4.71
C GLY A 81 -14.91 -15.05 -4.83
N LYS A 82 -13.87 -15.17 -3.99
CA LYS A 82 -12.99 -16.35 -3.96
C LYS A 82 -13.19 -17.17 -2.70
N LYS A 83 -13.13 -18.49 -2.86
CA LYS A 83 -13.15 -19.43 -1.74
C LYS A 83 -11.74 -19.62 -1.17
N TRP A 84 -11.59 -19.38 0.13
CA TRP A 84 -10.36 -19.54 0.90
C TRP A 84 -10.58 -20.51 2.04
N THR A 85 -9.61 -21.36 2.32
CA THR A 85 -9.66 -22.30 3.45
C THR A 85 -8.39 -22.13 4.29
N GLY A 86 -8.56 -21.78 5.56
CA GLY A 86 -7.44 -21.50 6.47
C GLY A 86 -7.90 -20.90 7.78
N TRP A 87 -7.10 -20.05 8.35
CA TRP A 87 -7.35 -19.25 9.55
C TRP A 87 -7.35 -17.78 9.18
N PHE A 88 -8.32 -17.01 9.69
CA PHE A 88 -8.54 -15.64 9.23
C PHE A 88 -8.41 -14.66 10.40
N THR A 89 -7.81 -13.49 10.18
CA THR A 89 -7.56 -12.48 11.22
C THR A 89 -8.81 -12.10 12.01
N GLU A 90 -9.95 -12.02 11.36
CA GLU A 90 -11.24 -11.69 11.96
C GLU A 90 -11.84 -12.79 12.87
N ASP A 91 -11.21 -13.96 12.93
CA ASP A 91 -11.55 -15.03 13.88
C ASP A 91 -10.64 -15.04 15.12
N PHE A 92 -9.72 -14.06 15.23
CA PHE A 92 -8.76 -13.91 16.31
C PHE A 92 -8.80 -12.52 16.91
N THR A 93 -8.62 -12.41 18.21
CA THR A 93 -8.26 -11.15 18.85
C THR A 93 -6.82 -10.76 18.54
N PHE A 94 -6.49 -9.48 18.65
CA PHE A 94 -5.10 -9.03 18.47
C PHE A 94 -4.14 -9.72 19.47
N SER A 95 -4.56 -9.91 20.70
CA SER A 95 -3.77 -10.61 21.72
C SER A 95 -3.45 -12.06 21.32
N GLU A 96 -4.35 -12.75 20.64
CA GLU A 96 -4.10 -14.09 20.11
C GLU A 96 -3.15 -14.07 18.92
N LEU A 97 -3.28 -13.08 18.04
CA LEU A 97 -2.37 -12.90 16.89
C LEU A 97 -0.92 -12.62 17.34
N LEU A 98 -0.71 -11.94 18.47
CA LEU A 98 0.62 -11.71 19.03
C LEU A 98 1.34 -13.00 19.47
N ARG A 99 0.60 -14.11 19.67
CA ARG A 99 1.16 -15.43 19.98
C ARG A 99 1.66 -16.17 18.73
N LEU A 100 1.29 -15.70 17.55
CA LEU A 100 1.74 -16.26 16.27
C LEU A 100 3.09 -15.67 15.86
N GLY A 101 3.96 -16.52 15.34
CA GLY A 101 5.21 -16.12 14.70
C GLY A 101 5.11 -16.17 13.19
N ALA A 102 5.95 -15.42 12.49
CA ALA A 102 6.17 -15.70 11.08
C ALA A 102 6.95 -17.02 10.93
N PRO A 103 6.74 -17.82 9.88
CA PRO A 103 7.38 -19.13 9.72
C PRO A 103 8.90 -19.08 9.74
N THR A 104 9.49 -17.94 9.39
CA THR A 104 10.94 -17.74 9.25
C THR A 104 11.51 -16.72 10.21
N THR A 105 10.67 -16.00 10.97
CA THR A 105 11.11 -14.97 11.92
C THR A 105 10.18 -14.90 13.13
N SER A 106 10.72 -14.57 14.30
CA SER A 106 9.94 -14.31 15.53
C SER A 106 9.32 -12.90 15.57
N GLN A 107 9.19 -12.22 14.44
CA GLN A 107 8.67 -10.84 14.38
C GLN A 107 7.16 -10.86 14.64
N PRO A 108 6.65 -10.05 15.57
CA PRO A 108 5.22 -9.98 15.86
C PRO A 108 4.47 -9.29 14.73
N ILE A 109 3.18 -9.62 14.61
CA ILE A 109 2.24 -8.86 13.79
C ILE A 109 2.10 -7.47 14.43
N ILE A 110 2.22 -6.42 13.62
CA ILE A 110 2.12 -5.04 14.08
C ILE A 110 0.81 -4.39 13.62
N THR A 111 0.40 -3.33 14.30
CA THR A 111 -0.82 -2.57 14.02
C THR A 111 -0.55 -1.36 13.14
N LEU A 112 -1.62 -0.77 12.58
CA LEU A 112 -1.55 0.51 11.88
C LEU A 112 -1.02 1.62 12.81
N ASP A 113 -1.46 1.64 14.08
CA ASP A 113 -0.95 2.59 15.09
C ASP A 113 0.57 2.53 15.21
N THR A 114 1.13 1.33 15.28
CA THR A 114 2.59 1.14 15.36
C THR A 114 3.31 1.75 14.15
N LEU A 115 2.75 1.59 12.95
CA LEU A 115 3.33 2.16 11.74
C LEU A 115 3.17 3.68 11.69
N LEU A 116 2.02 4.22 12.09
CA LEU A 116 1.79 5.67 12.15
C LEU A 116 2.78 6.36 13.10
N LEU A 117 3.02 5.77 14.28
CA LEU A 117 4.04 6.25 15.22
C LEU A 117 5.46 6.22 14.61
N LEU A 118 5.82 5.13 13.91
CA LEU A 118 7.11 5.04 13.22
C LEU A 118 7.26 6.13 12.14
N VAL A 119 6.22 6.38 11.34
CA VAL A 119 6.22 7.40 10.29
C VAL A 119 6.31 8.80 10.88
N ALA A 120 5.62 9.06 12.00
CA ALA A 120 5.69 10.33 12.71
C ALA A 120 7.10 10.61 13.26
N ASP A 121 7.70 9.64 13.96
CA ASP A 121 9.08 9.73 14.50
C ASP A 121 10.10 9.97 13.39
N GLU A 122 10.03 9.19 12.32
CA GLU A 122 10.96 9.33 11.20
C GLU A 122 10.79 10.66 10.45
N SER A 123 9.55 11.15 10.33
CA SER A 123 9.26 12.46 9.75
C SER A 123 9.89 13.59 10.58
N GLN A 124 9.77 13.49 11.89
CA GLN A 124 10.41 14.44 12.82
C GLN A 124 11.94 14.39 12.70
N ARG A 125 12.53 13.18 12.71
CA ARG A 125 13.98 12.98 12.55
C ARG A 125 14.55 13.58 11.27
N ARG A 126 13.79 13.48 10.16
CA ARG A 126 14.21 14.00 8.84
C ARG A 126 13.96 15.48 8.66
N GLY A 127 13.21 16.12 9.56
CA GLY A 127 12.74 17.49 9.37
C GLY A 127 11.82 17.63 8.13
N ARG A 128 11.30 16.52 7.61
CA ARG A 128 10.34 16.46 6.51
C ARG A 128 9.42 15.25 6.64
N ARG A 129 8.21 15.35 6.15
CA ARG A 129 7.27 14.25 6.20
C ARG A 129 7.71 13.07 5.33
N VAL A 130 7.46 11.87 5.83
CA VAL A 130 7.46 10.62 5.08
C VAL A 130 6.03 10.34 4.67
N GLY A 131 5.79 10.08 3.39
CA GLY A 131 4.45 9.71 2.91
C GLY A 131 4.04 8.30 3.37
N LEU A 132 2.74 8.03 3.35
CA LEU A 132 2.19 6.73 3.66
C LEU A 132 1.05 6.39 2.71
N HIS A 133 1.05 5.19 2.13
CA HIS A 133 -0.04 4.60 1.38
C HIS A 133 -0.66 3.47 2.20
N VAL A 134 -1.94 3.54 2.50
CA VAL A 134 -2.67 2.53 3.28
C VAL A 134 -3.69 1.84 2.38
N GLU A 135 -3.42 0.58 2.03
CA GLU A 135 -4.39 -0.25 1.32
C GLU A 135 -5.35 -0.92 2.32
N VAL A 136 -6.64 -0.67 2.17
CA VAL A 136 -7.66 -1.40 2.91
C VAL A 136 -8.04 -2.64 2.11
N LYS A 137 -7.74 -3.80 2.68
CA LYS A 137 -8.05 -5.09 2.07
C LYS A 137 -9.49 -5.48 2.37
N HIS A 138 -10.21 -5.90 1.33
CA HIS A 138 -11.55 -6.46 1.44
C HIS A 138 -12.55 -5.64 2.29
N PRO A 139 -12.63 -4.29 2.14
CA PRO A 139 -13.46 -3.47 3.04
C PRO A 139 -14.94 -3.88 3.01
N THR A 140 -15.51 -4.14 1.85
CA THR A 140 -16.91 -4.62 1.71
C THR A 140 -17.13 -5.96 2.43
N TYR A 141 -16.15 -6.87 2.41
CA TYR A 141 -16.23 -8.13 3.15
C TYR A 141 -16.26 -7.88 4.67
N PHE A 142 -15.33 -7.09 5.20
CA PHE A 142 -15.29 -6.78 6.64
C PHE A 142 -16.58 -6.10 7.10
N ALA A 143 -17.08 -5.13 6.35
CA ALA A 143 -18.37 -4.50 6.64
C ALA A 143 -19.53 -5.53 6.67
N SER A 144 -19.56 -6.50 5.74
CA SER A 144 -20.60 -7.52 5.65
C SER A 144 -20.65 -8.48 6.84
N ILE A 145 -19.55 -8.60 7.58
CA ILE A 145 -19.45 -9.43 8.80
C ILE A 145 -19.51 -8.61 10.09
N GLY A 146 -19.89 -7.32 10.00
CA GLY A 146 -20.07 -6.43 11.16
C GLY A 146 -18.77 -5.83 11.71
N LEU A 147 -17.68 -5.85 10.97
CA LEU A 147 -16.44 -5.18 11.31
C LEU A 147 -16.36 -3.83 10.56
N PRO A 148 -16.58 -2.68 11.23
CA PRO A 148 -16.69 -1.37 10.58
C PRO A 148 -15.30 -0.80 10.25
N VAL A 149 -14.63 -1.41 9.27
CA VAL A 149 -13.25 -1.09 8.91
C VAL A 149 -13.05 0.39 8.54
N THR A 150 -14.03 0.99 7.89
CA THR A 150 -13.99 2.40 7.47
C THR A 150 -13.98 3.34 8.67
N GLU A 151 -14.91 3.12 9.62
CA GLU A 151 -15.04 3.94 10.83
C GLU A 151 -13.80 3.85 11.70
N ILE A 152 -13.30 2.62 11.89
CA ILE A 152 -12.10 2.38 12.71
C ILE A 152 -10.86 3.00 12.04
N LEU A 153 -10.73 2.88 10.70
CA LEU A 153 -9.64 3.53 9.98
C LEU A 153 -9.66 5.05 10.17
N LEU A 154 -10.79 5.69 9.89
CA LEU A 154 -10.91 7.15 10.01
C LEU A 154 -10.64 7.61 11.43
N GLN A 155 -11.17 6.90 12.45
CA GLN A 155 -10.89 7.22 13.84
C GLN A 155 -9.41 7.07 14.19
N THR A 156 -8.78 5.94 13.79
CA THR A 156 -7.33 5.72 13.99
C THR A 156 -6.50 6.84 13.37
N LEU A 157 -6.82 7.26 12.15
CA LEU A 157 -6.12 8.34 11.47
C LEU A 157 -6.31 9.69 12.17
N ALA A 158 -7.52 9.98 12.65
CA ALA A 158 -7.82 11.20 13.41
C ALA A 158 -7.07 11.23 14.74
N ASP A 159 -7.03 10.11 15.47
CA ASP A 159 -6.32 10.00 16.77
C ASP A 159 -4.80 10.25 16.61
N HIS A 160 -4.24 9.94 15.44
CA HIS A 160 -2.86 10.25 15.08
C HIS A 160 -2.67 11.63 14.41
N GLY A 161 -3.71 12.45 14.35
CA GLY A 161 -3.64 13.80 13.80
C GLY A 161 -3.35 13.87 12.30
N VAL A 162 -3.74 12.85 11.53
CA VAL A 162 -3.44 12.75 10.09
C VAL A 162 -4.11 13.85 9.28
N ASP A 163 -5.25 14.38 9.71
CA ASP A 163 -5.92 15.51 9.06
C ASP A 163 -5.00 16.75 8.98
N ALA A 164 -4.19 16.99 10.02
CA ALA A 164 -3.18 18.02 10.02
C ALA A 164 -2.01 17.71 9.06
N TRP A 165 -1.78 16.44 8.70
CA TRP A 165 -0.71 16.10 7.76
C TRP A 165 -1.01 16.57 6.34
N ASN A 166 -2.27 16.49 5.92
CA ASN A 166 -2.67 16.81 4.56
C ASN A 166 -3.11 18.27 4.38
N SER A 167 -3.40 18.99 5.48
CA SER A 167 -3.79 20.40 5.46
C SER A 167 -2.64 21.37 5.21
N LEU A 168 -1.38 20.95 5.42
CA LEU A 168 -0.22 21.79 5.15
C LEU A 168 0.20 21.70 3.68
N PRO A 169 0.62 22.83 3.04
CA PRO A 169 1.20 22.78 1.71
C PRO A 169 2.38 21.81 1.69
N GLY A 170 2.30 20.80 0.86
CA GLY A 170 3.36 19.81 0.73
C GLY A 170 3.29 19.09 -0.61
N LEU A 171 4.42 18.50 -1.01
CA LEU A 171 4.49 17.68 -2.20
C LEU A 171 3.59 16.44 -2.05
N PRO A 172 3.05 15.84 -3.12
CA PRO A 172 2.33 14.56 -3.09
C PRO A 172 3.09 13.46 -2.34
N THR A 173 4.41 13.57 -2.32
CA THR A 173 5.36 12.69 -1.60
C THR A 173 5.15 12.61 -0.09
N GLN A 174 4.46 13.59 0.51
CA GLN A 174 4.42 13.80 1.95
C GLN A 174 3.01 13.59 2.51
N ARG A 175 2.11 12.99 1.73
CA ARG A 175 0.72 12.78 2.09
C ARG A 175 0.47 11.37 2.57
N LEU A 176 -0.60 11.22 3.34
CA LEU A 176 -1.23 9.92 3.53
C LEU A 176 -2.23 9.70 2.40
N TRP A 177 -2.12 8.57 1.75
CA TRP A 177 -3.01 8.11 0.67
C TRP A 177 -3.77 6.89 1.13
N LEU A 178 -5.08 6.86 0.88
CA LEU A 178 -5.89 5.67 1.06
C LEU A 178 -6.07 4.97 -0.28
N GLN A 179 -5.98 3.65 -0.30
CA GLN A 179 -6.08 2.88 -1.54
C GLN A 179 -6.84 1.58 -1.36
N SER A 180 -7.53 1.13 -2.39
CA SER A 180 -8.16 -0.18 -2.45
C SER A 180 -8.42 -0.62 -3.89
N PHE A 181 -8.57 -1.94 -4.08
CA PHE A 181 -9.15 -2.53 -5.31
C PHE A 181 -10.68 -2.47 -5.30
N ASP A 182 -11.31 -2.26 -4.15
CA ASP A 182 -12.77 -2.17 -3.99
C ASP A 182 -13.25 -0.79 -4.41
N GLU A 183 -13.74 -0.68 -5.65
CA GLU A 183 -14.22 0.59 -6.22
C GLU A 183 -15.36 1.20 -5.39
N ALA A 184 -16.30 0.38 -4.92
CA ALA A 184 -17.42 0.86 -4.14
C ALA A 184 -16.94 1.55 -2.86
N TRP A 185 -15.93 0.97 -2.21
CA TRP A 185 -15.31 1.56 -1.03
C TRP A 185 -14.54 2.84 -1.35
N VAL A 186 -13.77 2.90 -2.44
CA VAL A 186 -13.04 4.13 -2.82
C VAL A 186 -14.01 5.27 -3.11
N ARG A 187 -15.14 4.98 -3.79
CA ARG A 187 -16.22 5.97 -4.02
C ARG A 187 -16.89 6.42 -2.71
N GLU A 188 -17.15 5.51 -1.78
CA GLU A 188 -17.65 5.86 -0.45
C GLU A 188 -16.67 6.81 0.25
N MET A 189 -15.38 6.45 0.27
CA MET A 189 -14.33 7.25 0.90
C MET A 189 -14.23 8.66 0.34
N SER A 190 -14.47 8.87 -0.96
CA SER A 190 -14.43 10.19 -1.58
C SER A 190 -15.48 11.18 -1.02
N THR A 191 -16.51 10.66 -0.35
CA THR A 191 -17.55 11.47 0.32
C THR A 191 -17.34 11.60 1.83
N ARG A 192 -16.36 10.84 2.40
CA ARG A 192 -16.17 10.75 3.86
C ARG A 192 -14.88 11.40 4.36
N THR A 193 -13.94 11.68 3.47
CA THR A 193 -12.64 12.26 3.84
C THR A 193 -12.06 13.11 2.73
N ASP A 194 -11.26 14.11 3.09
CA ASP A 194 -10.43 14.91 2.17
C ASP A 194 -9.06 14.27 1.92
N LEU A 195 -8.78 13.10 2.47
CA LEU A 195 -7.56 12.36 2.19
C LEU A 195 -7.51 11.93 0.73
N PRO A 196 -6.36 12.04 0.06
CA PRO A 196 -6.26 11.63 -1.33
C PRO A 196 -6.42 10.11 -1.48
N LEU A 197 -7.13 9.71 -2.54
CA LEU A 197 -7.51 8.34 -2.81
C LEU A 197 -6.79 7.81 -4.05
N VAL A 198 -6.40 6.53 -4.01
CA VAL A 198 -5.87 5.79 -5.14
C VAL A 198 -6.81 4.63 -5.48
N GLN A 199 -7.33 4.60 -6.70
CA GLN A 199 -8.01 3.42 -7.22
C GLN A 199 -6.97 2.42 -7.73
N LEU A 200 -6.82 1.30 -7.02
CA LEU A 200 -5.96 0.21 -7.49
C LEU A 200 -6.64 -0.56 -8.62
N VAL A 201 -5.91 -0.83 -9.68
CA VAL A 201 -6.44 -1.53 -10.85
C VAL A 201 -5.50 -2.65 -11.32
N ASP A 202 -6.07 -3.77 -11.74
CA ASP A 202 -5.35 -4.88 -12.34
C ASP A 202 -5.99 -5.27 -13.69
N LYS A 203 -5.47 -6.32 -14.33
CA LYS A 203 -5.99 -6.79 -15.62
C LYS A 203 -7.45 -7.23 -15.61
N LYS A 204 -8.01 -7.54 -14.42
CA LYS A 204 -9.41 -7.96 -14.29
C LYS A 204 -10.37 -6.79 -14.40
N TRP A 205 -9.86 -5.58 -14.21
CA TRP A 205 -10.63 -4.35 -14.37
C TRP A 205 -11.10 -4.12 -15.82
N GLY A 206 -10.41 -4.72 -16.81
CA GLY A 206 -10.67 -4.47 -18.22
C GLY A 206 -10.04 -3.16 -18.69
N ALA A 207 -10.79 -2.36 -19.46
CA ALA A 207 -10.38 -1.00 -19.83
C ALA A 207 -10.47 -0.08 -18.60
N VAL A 208 -9.43 0.73 -18.37
CA VAL A 208 -9.41 1.70 -17.26
C VAL A 208 -10.04 3.00 -17.78
N ASP A 209 -11.18 3.38 -17.23
CA ASP A 209 -11.79 4.66 -17.51
C ASP A 209 -11.22 5.72 -16.56
N CYS A 210 -10.16 6.41 -17.02
CA CYS A 210 -9.51 7.45 -16.24
C CYS A 210 -10.42 8.66 -15.96
N ALA A 211 -11.34 8.98 -16.85
CA ALA A 211 -12.27 10.10 -16.69
C ALA A 211 -13.27 9.79 -15.55
N GLU A 212 -13.78 8.57 -15.52
CA GLU A 212 -14.66 8.12 -14.44
C GLU A 212 -13.94 8.07 -13.08
N ILE A 213 -12.74 7.50 -13.04
CA ILE A 213 -11.96 7.42 -11.80
C ILE A 213 -11.62 8.81 -11.25
N ALA A 214 -11.34 9.78 -12.11
CA ALA A 214 -11.06 11.16 -11.70
C ALA A 214 -12.22 11.86 -10.99
N THR A 215 -13.44 11.32 -11.07
CA THR A 215 -14.60 11.88 -10.35
C THR A 215 -14.56 11.58 -8.84
N TYR A 216 -13.77 10.56 -8.40
CA TYR A 216 -13.74 10.13 -7.01
C TYR A 216 -12.34 9.84 -6.45
N ALA A 217 -11.30 9.77 -7.28
CA ALA A 217 -9.93 9.53 -6.82
C ALA A 217 -8.96 10.53 -7.44
N GLN A 218 -7.79 10.71 -6.81
CA GLN A 218 -6.73 11.61 -7.25
C GLN A 218 -5.58 10.85 -7.94
N ALA A 219 -5.61 9.51 -7.87
CA ALA A 219 -4.60 8.68 -8.53
C ALA A 219 -5.17 7.31 -8.93
N ILE A 220 -4.52 6.70 -9.91
CA ILE A 220 -4.66 5.27 -10.19
C ILE A 220 -3.42 4.50 -9.74
N GLY A 221 -3.63 3.24 -9.26
CA GLY A 221 -2.57 2.30 -8.92
C GLY A 221 -2.59 1.10 -9.87
N PRO A 222 -2.06 1.21 -11.10
CA PRO A 222 -2.10 0.13 -12.06
C PRO A 222 -0.98 -0.89 -11.83
N LYS A 223 -1.29 -2.17 -12.15
CA LYS A 223 -0.24 -3.18 -12.28
C LYS A 223 0.76 -2.76 -13.36
N LYS A 224 2.07 -2.89 -13.10
CA LYS A 224 3.15 -2.45 -14.03
C LYS A 224 2.98 -2.89 -15.48
N SER A 225 2.40 -4.07 -15.72
CA SER A 225 2.18 -4.59 -17.07
C SER A 225 1.04 -3.90 -17.82
N MET A 226 0.24 -3.07 -17.15
CA MET A 226 -0.78 -2.22 -17.77
C MET A 226 -0.19 -0.91 -18.27
N VAL A 227 0.94 -0.47 -17.70
CA VAL A 227 1.66 0.74 -18.13
C VAL A 227 2.72 0.38 -19.19
N ARG A 228 3.56 -0.62 -18.93
CA ARG A 228 4.59 -1.06 -19.88
C ARG A 228 4.92 -2.54 -19.69
N LYS A 229 4.87 -3.30 -20.77
CA LYS A 229 5.37 -4.68 -20.82
C LYS A 229 6.85 -4.70 -21.20
N LYS A 230 7.59 -5.76 -20.78
CA LYS A 230 8.99 -5.93 -21.17
C LYS A 230 9.12 -6.02 -22.70
N GLY A 231 10.04 -5.24 -23.27
CA GLY A 231 10.29 -5.22 -24.72
C GLY A 231 9.22 -4.52 -25.57
N GLN A 232 8.23 -3.85 -24.93
CA GLN A 232 7.19 -3.11 -25.66
C GLN A 232 7.23 -1.62 -25.28
N PRO A 233 6.71 -0.72 -26.15
CA PRO A 233 6.53 0.68 -25.80
C PRO A 233 5.50 0.84 -24.65
N PRO A 234 5.43 2.02 -24.01
CA PRO A 234 4.36 2.36 -23.08
C PRO A 234 2.99 2.20 -23.72
N THR A 235 1.98 1.86 -22.91
CA THR A 235 0.60 1.66 -23.38
C THR A 235 -0.17 2.96 -23.60
N GLY A 236 0.35 4.09 -23.08
CA GLY A 236 -0.36 5.37 -23.06
C GLY A 236 -1.25 5.57 -21.82
N LEU A 237 -1.37 4.57 -20.94
CA LEU A 237 -2.23 4.69 -19.74
C LEU A 237 -1.80 5.84 -18.82
N ALA A 238 -0.50 6.07 -18.65
CA ALA A 238 -0.03 7.17 -17.81
C ALA A 238 -0.41 8.54 -18.42
N ASP A 239 -0.23 8.70 -19.72
CA ASP A 239 -0.64 9.94 -20.42
C ASP A 239 -2.14 10.19 -20.35
N GLU A 240 -2.94 9.12 -20.43
CA GLU A 240 -4.40 9.21 -20.31
C GLU A 240 -4.80 9.61 -18.89
N ALA A 241 -4.21 8.99 -17.86
CA ALA A 241 -4.43 9.35 -16.47
C ALA A 241 -4.09 10.82 -16.21
N HIS A 242 -2.94 11.29 -16.68
CA HIS A 242 -2.52 12.69 -16.52
C HIS A 242 -3.44 13.68 -17.24
N ARG A 243 -3.98 13.34 -18.42
CA ARG A 243 -4.98 14.19 -19.11
C ARG A 243 -6.26 14.37 -18.29
N ASN A 244 -6.57 13.40 -17.42
CA ASN A 244 -7.72 13.45 -16.52
C ASN A 244 -7.36 13.94 -15.10
N GLY A 245 -6.11 14.44 -14.88
CA GLY A 245 -5.68 14.96 -13.59
C GLY A 245 -5.29 13.92 -12.55
N LEU A 246 -5.19 12.64 -12.94
CA LEU A 246 -4.82 11.54 -12.05
C LEU A 246 -3.31 11.32 -12.02
N LEU A 247 -2.74 11.09 -10.83
CA LEU A 247 -1.39 10.55 -10.66
C LEU A 247 -1.38 9.03 -10.92
N VAL A 248 -0.19 8.48 -11.21
CA VAL A 248 0.01 7.06 -11.54
C VAL A 248 1.04 6.42 -10.63
N PHE A 249 0.61 5.55 -9.70
CA PHE A 249 1.46 4.81 -8.77
C PHE A 249 1.48 3.32 -9.12
N VAL A 250 2.59 2.85 -9.67
CA VAL A 250 2.67 1.51 -10.29
C VAL A 250 3.16 0.45 -9.32
N TRP A 251 2.46 -0.68 -9.24
CA TRP A 251 2.83 -1.84 -8.43
C TRP A 251 3.11 -3.10 -9.27
N THR A 252 3.90 -4.03 -8.85
CA THR A 252 4.97 -3.96 -7.87
C THR A 252 6.29 -4.12 -8.61
N LEU A 253 7.24 -3.27 -8.30
CA LEU A 253 8.58 -3.34 -8.84
C LEU A 253 9.40 -4.36 -8.03
N LYS A 254 9.69 -5.52 -8.64
CA LYS A 254 10.46 -6.62 -8.04
C LYS A 254 11.85 -6.79 -8.63
N ALA A 255 12.12 -6.10 -9.76
CA ALA A 255 13.36 -6.23 -10.53
C ALA A 255 14.29 -5.02 -10.34
N GLY A 256 15.40 -4.99 -11.09
CA GLY A 256 16.45 -4.00 -10.99
C GLY A 256 16.15 -2.66 -11.65
N ARG A 257 17.22 -1.82 -11.74
CA ARG A 257 17.22 -0.45 -12.27
C ARG A 257 16.55 -0.31 -13.64
N ASP A 258 16.81 -1.22 -14.58
CA ASP A 258 16.23 -1.15 -15.93
C ASP A 258 14.71 -1.20 -15.95
N GLN A 259 14.08 -1.93 -15.01
CA GLN A 259 12.63 -1.95 -14.93
C GLN A 259 12.11 -0.62 -14.36
N ALA A 260 12.82 -0.03 -13.38
CA ALA A 260 12.49 1.27 -12.84
C ALA A 260 12.58 2.35 -13.93
N ASN A 261 13.70 2.43 -14.64
CA ASN A 261 13.92 3.40 -15.71
C ASN A 261 12.82 3.34 -16.77
N ARG A 262 12.45 2.14 -17.22
CA ARG A 262 11.37 1.95 -18.19
C ARG A 262 10.01 2.45 -17.70
N LEU A 263 9.71 2.36 -16.41
CA LEU A 263 8.48 2.88 -15.83
C LEU A 263 8.54 4.41 -15.72
N PHE A 264 9.68 4.95 -15.27
CA PHE A 264 9.87 6.40 -15.21
C PHE A 264 9.80 7.06 -16.60
N GLU A 265 10.41 6.45 -17.63
CA GLU A 265 10.27 6.87 -19.03
C GLU A 265 8.82 6.78 -19.54
N ALA A 266 8.00 5.92 -18.96
CA ALA A 266 6.57 5.82 -19.27
C ALA A 266 5.71 6.85 -18.54
N GLY A 267 6.33 7.79 -17.81
CA GLY A 267 5.65 8.91 -17.17
C GLY A 267 4.93 8.59 -15.87
N VAL A 268 5.31 7.50 -15.14
CA VAL A 268 4.67 7.22 -13.84
C VAL A 268 5.13 8.19 -12.76
N ASP A 269 4.24 8.53 -11.81
CA ASP A 269 4.51 9.44 -10.70
C ASP A 269 5.13 8.74 -9.49
N GLY A 270 5.05 7.41 -9.43
CA GLY A 270 5.70 6.63 -8.39
C GLY A 270 5.63 5.13 -8.62
N VAL A 271 6.47 4.41 -7.87
CA VAL A 271 6.55 2.94 -7.92
C VAL A 271 6.55 2.34 -6.52
N PHE A 272 5.71 1.33 -6.29
CA PHE A 272 5.78 0.46 -5.12
C PHE A 272 6.87 -0.58 -5.34
N ALA A 273 7.88 -0.61 -4.48
CA ALA A 273 9.09 -1.42 -4.70
C ALA A 273 9.39 -2.38 -3.54
N ASP A 274 9.63 -3.67 -3.90
CA ASP A 274 10.10 -4.69 -2.93
C ASP A 274 11.59 -4.48 -2.57
N TYR A 275 12.36 -3.82 -3.45
CA TYR A 275 13.77 -3.49 -3.28
C TYR A 275 13.98 -1.97 -3.46
N PRO A 276 13.59 -1.13 -2.48
CA PRO A 276 13.53 0.33 -2.68
C PRO A 276 14.83 1.00 -3.12
N ASN A 277 15.98 0.49 -2.67
CA ASN A 277 17.29 1.01 -3.06
C ASN A 277 17.54 0.96 -4.58
N ARG A 278 16.89 0.04 -5.31
CA ARG A 278 17.10 -0.12 -6.75
C ARG A 278 16.48 1.02 -7.59
N PRO A 279 15.18 1.36 -7.43
CA PRO A 279 14.61 2.52 -8.10
C PRO A 279 15.19 3.86 -7.59
N ILE A 280 15.59 3.96 -6.31
CA ILE A 280 16.29 5.14 -5.79
C ILE A 280 17.60 5.38 -6.56
N ALA A 281 18.41 4.33 -6.76
CA ALA A 281 19.62 4.43 -7.54
C ALA A 281 19.36 4.79 -9.02
N ALA A 282 18.28 4.24 -9.61
CA ALA A 282 17.88 4.57 -10.97
C ALA A 282 17.54 6.07 -11.13
N LEU A 283 16.84 6.66 -10.16
CA LEU A 283 16.51 8.11 -10.16
C LEU A 283 17.75 8.99 -10.00
N ALA A 284 18.73 8.58 -9.20
CA ALA A 284 19.99 9.33 -9.04
C ALA A 284 20.76 9.42 -10.38
N ASP A 285 20.81 8.31 -11.15
CA ASP A 285 21.46 8.28 -12.46
C ASP A 285 20.78 9.24 -13.46
N ILE A 286 19.43 9.30 -13.47
CA ILE A 286 18.67 10.21 -14.35
C ILE A 286 18.96 11.69 -14.03
N THR A 287 19.05 12.03 -12.75
CA THR A 287 19.29 13.41 -12.32
C THR A 287 20.70 13.87 -12.72
N GLN A 288 21.71 13.00 -12.65
CA GLN A 288 23.09 13.33 -13.04
C GLN A 288 23.23 13.59 -14.55
N VAL A 289 22.47 12.85 -15.39
CA VAL A 289 22.49 13.03 -16.85
C VAL A 289 21.85 14.37 -17.26
N GLN A 290 20.86 14.86 -16.51
CA GLN A 290 20.19 16.15 -16.80
C GLN A 290 20.97 17.38 -16.36
N THR A 291 21.96 17.20 -15.48
CA THR A 291 22.81 18.30 -14.95
C THR A 291 24.20 18.36 -15.60
N ALA A 292 24.55 17.42 -16.46
CA ALA A 292 25.79 17.36 -17.23
C ALA A 292 25.57 17.85 -18.68
#